data_8e990a99d21870ee79ffc4572879c1b5
#
_entry.id   8e990a99d21870ee79ffc4572879c1b5
#
_cell.length_a   1.000
_cell.length_b   1.000
_cell.length_c   1.000
_cell.angle_alpha   90.00
_cell.angle_beta   90.00
_cell.angle_gamma   90.00
#
_symmetry.space_group_name_H-M   'P 1'
#
loop_
_entity.id
_entity.type
_entity.pdbx_description
1 polymer ?
#
loop_
_entity_poly.entity_id
_entity_poly.type
_entity_poly.pdbx_seq_one_letter_code
_entity_poly.pdbx_strand_id
1 'polypeptide(L)'
;KVTLTPLQSENGAYLYGFSKSVYRDKGNVFQVFGYSGAEVRYWMKATVESLSMLVRGQVGLNEMSGPVGIVDAIGETYQESRPDGWFYVAILLSVNLGVMNLLPIPALDGGRLVFLIIEAIRGKAFPTDKESMVHFLGFVFLMGLMVLILFNDVSKIFLR
;
A
#
# COMPACT_ATOMS: atom_id res chain seq x y z
N LYS A 1 22.35 17.93 -22.84
CA LYS A 1 22.70 17.73 -21.41
C LYS A 1 22.26 18.99 -20.68
N VAL A 2 21.30 18.89 -19.78
CA VAL A 2 20.89 19.97 -18.88
C VAL A 2 21.58 19.72 -17.55
N THR A 3 22.35 20.67 -17.06
CA THR A 3 23.00 20.59 -15.76
C THR A 3 22.02 21.19 -14.74
N LEU A 4 21.52 20.38 -13.84
CA LEU A 4 20.62 20.81 -12.77
C LEU A 4 21.47 21.10 -11.54
N THR A 5 21.41 22.35 -11.05
CA THR A 5 22.02 22.73 -9.77
C THR A 5 20.94 22.67 -8.69
N PRO A 6 21.13 21.88 -7.63
CA PRO A 6 20.18 21.84 -6.52
C PRO A 6 20.22 23.16 -5.75
N LEU A 7 19.05 23.66 -5.35
CA LEU A 7 18.89 24.77 -4.42
C LEU A 7 18.81 24.22 -3.00
N GLN A 8 19.58 24.79 -2.09
CA GLN A 8 19.52 24.42 -0.68
C GLN A 8 18.34 25.15 -0.02
N SER A 9 17.41 24.38 0.53
CA SER A 9 16.29 24.91 1.31
C SER A 9 16.77 25.41 2.69
N GLU A 10 16.02 26.28 3.34
CA GLU A 10 16.29 26.78 4.68
C GLU A 10 16.48 25.66 5.73
N ASN A 11 15.91 24.50 5.48
CA ASN A 11 16.03 23.30 6.32
C ASN A 11 17.26 22.41 5.97
N GLY A 12 18.17 22.89 5.13
CA GLY A 12 19.38 22.16 4.74
C GLY A 12 19.18 21.07 3.68
N ALA A 13 17.95 20.83 3.23
CA ALA A 13 17.66 19.87 2.17
C ALA A 13 17.95 20.44 0.78
N TYR A 14 18.46 19.60 -0.12
CA TYR A 14 18.68 20.01 -1.52
C TYR A 14 17.42 19.74 -2.35
N LEU A 15 16.90 20.79 -2.96
CA LEU A 15 15.71 20.73 -3.82
C LEU A 15 16.09 21.04 -5.28
N TYR A 16 15.59 20.22 -6.19
CA TYR A 16 15.79 20.41 -7.63
C TYR A 16 14.62 21.19 -8.25
N GLY A 17 14.08 22.15 -7.69
CA GLY A 17 13.20 23.19 -8.22
C GLY A 17 12.16 22.85 -9.31
N PHE A 18 11.81 21.56 -9.56
CA PHE A 18 10.71 21.24 -10.44
C PHE A 18 9.52 20.74 -9.65
N SER A 19 8.47 21.48 -9.77
CA SER A 19 7.14 21.10 -9.30
C SER A 19 6.46 20.29 -10.39
N LYS A 20 5.88 19.14 -10.03
CA LYS A 20 4.99 18.40 -10.91
C LYS A 20 3.72 19.23 -11.11
N SER A 21 3.65 20.00 -12.19
CA SER A 21 2.40 20.66 -12.55
C SER A 21 1.42 19.58 -13.02
N VAL A 22 0.32 19.42 -12.31
CA VAL A 22 -0.78 18.57 -12.73
C VAL A 22 -1.51 19.30 -13.86
N TYR A 23 -1.18 18.98 -15.10
CA TYR A 23 -1.96 19.44 -16.26
C TYR A 23 -3.27 18.65 -16.29
N ARG A 24 -4.38 19.36 -16.26
CA ARG A 24 -5.71 18.80 -16.50
C ARG A 24 -6.04 19.01 -17.97
N ASP A 25 -5.80 18.02 -18.77
CA ASP A 25 -6.29 17.98 -20.15
C ASP A 25 -7.72 17.46 -20.18
N LYS A 26 -8.56 18.06 -21.01
CA LYS A 26 -9.91 17.53 -21.31
C LYS A 26 -9.75 16.24 -22.10
N GLY A 27 -9.85 15.11 -21.43
CA GLY A 27 -9.76 13.79 -22.04
C GLY A 27 -11.10 13.30 -22.56
N ASN A 28 -11.07 12.54 -23.67
CA ASN A 28 -12.22 11.76 -24.10
C ASN A 28 -12.46 10.58 -23.12
N VAL A 29 -13.70 10.09 -23.01
CA VAL A 29 -14.09 9.00 -22.11
C VAL A 29 -13.15 7.78 -22.23
N PHE A 30 -12.78 7.38 -23.44
CA PHE A 30 -11.84 6.29 -23.69
C PHE A 30 -10.42 6.57 -23.16
N GLN A 31 -9.97 7.81 -23.26
CA GLN A 31 -8.67 8.22 -22.71
C GLN A 31 -8.69 8.17 -21.18
N VAL A 32 -9.80 8.59 -20.56
CA VAL A 32 -9.96 8.51 -19.09
C VAL A 32 -9.85 7.07 -18.61
N PHE A 33 -10.53 6.12 -19.26
CA PHE A 33 -10.40 4.70 -18.91
C PHE A 33 -8.98 4.17 -19.12
N GLY A 34 -8.31 4.57 -20.19
CA GLY A 34 -6.93 4.18 -20.46
C GLY A 34 -5.96 4.71 -19.38
N TYR A 35 -6.08 5.97 -19.01
CA TYR A 35 -5.26 6.58 -17.95
C TYR A 35 -5.55 5.97 -16.59
N SER A 36 -6.84 5.73 -16.26
CA SER A 36 -7.22 5.09 -15.00
C SER A 36 -6.65 3.68 -14.89
N GLY A 37 -6.70 2.89 -15.97
CA GLY A 37 -6.09 1.56 -15.99
C GLY A 37 -4.56 1.59 -15.84
N ALA A 38 -3.89 2.58 -16.45
CA ALA A 38 -2.45 2.77 -16.28
C ALA A 38 -2.09 3.17 -14.85
N GLU A 39 -2.89 4.02 -14.21
CA GLU A 39 -2.71 4.46 -12.83
C GLU A 39 -2.88 3.28 -11.84
N VAL A 40 -3.94 2.49 -11.98
CA VAL A 40 -4.16 1.29 -11.17
C VAL A 40 -2.97 0.32 -11.32
N ARG A 41 -2.51 0.07 -12.56
CA ARG A 41 -1.35 -0.79 -12.80
C ARG A 41 -0.07 -0.25 -12.16
N TYR A 42 0.14 1.06 -12.20
CA TYR A 42 1.27 1.71 -11.54
C TYR A 42 1.24 1.47 -10.03
N TRP A 43 0.09 1.70 -9.38
CA TRP A 43 -0.07 1.49 -7.94
C TRP A 43 0.05 0.03 -7.54
N MET A 44 -0.50 -0.90 -8.32
CA MET A 44 -0.30 -2.34 -8.09
C MET A 44 1.19 -2.71 -8.12
N LYS A 45 1.92 -2.22 -9.13
CA LYS A 45 3.36 -2.46 -9.23
C LYS A 45 4.11 -1.87 -8.05
N ALA A 46 3.84 -0.62 -7.69
CA ALA A 46 4.46 0.06 -6.56
C ALA A 46 4.20 -0.70 -5.23
N THR A 47 2.98 -1.18 -5.01
CA THR A 47 2.64 -1.98 -3.82
C THR A 47 3.43 -3.29 -3.78
N VAL A 48 3.51 -4.02 -4.89
CA VAL A 48 4.28 -5.28 -4.96
C VAL A 48 5.78 -5.03 -4.76
N GLU A 49 6.33 -3.96 -5.33
CA GLU A 49 7.73 -3.57 -5.12
C GLU A 49 8.00 -3.22 -3.66
N SER A 50 7.12 -2.45 -3.00
CA SER A 50 7.24 -2.12 -1.57
C SER A 50 7.21 -3.36 -0.70
N LEU A 51 6.32 -4.32 -0.97
CA LEU A 51 6.29 -5.61 -0.28
C LEU A 51 7.57 -6.42 -0.51
N SER A 52 8.09 -6.39 -1.73
CA SER A 52 9.37 -7.06 -2.03
C SER A 52 10.54 -6.46 -1.25
N MET A 53 10.58 -5.13 -1.12
CA MET A 53 11.60 -4.43 -0.31
C MET A 53 11.49 -4.80 1.16
N LEU A 54 10.26 -4.91 1.69
CA LEU A 54 10.02 -5.35 3.05
C LEU A 54 10.52 -6.77 3.30
N VAL A 55 10.18 -7.72 2.42
CA VAL A 55 10.62 -9.12 2.53
C VAL A 55 12.13 -9.25 2.42
N ARG A 56 12.77 -8.40 1.60
CA ARG A 56 14.23 -8.35 1.47
C ARG A 56 14.93 -7.64 2.63
N GLY A 57 14.19 -7.11 3.60
CA GLY A 57 14.74 -6.37 4.74
C GLY A 57 15.38 -5.03 4.37
N GLN A 58 15.05 -4.47 3.21
CA GLN A 58 15.54 -3.17 2.75
C GLN A 58 14.81 -2.01 3.42
N VAL A 59 13.62 -2.28 3.95
CA VAL A 59 12.78 -1.33 4.70
C VAL A 59 12.57 -1.90 6.10
N GLY A 60 12.87 -1.09 7.11
CA GLY A 60 12.69 -1.47 8.51
C GLY A 60 11.21 -1.39 8.95
N LEU A 61 10.84 -2.17 9.96
CA LEU A 61 9.50 -2.07 10.57
C LEU A 61 9.21 -0.66 11.11
N ASN A 62 10.25 0.07 11.47
CA ASN A 62 10.14 1.45 11.93
C ASN A 62 9.73 2.45 10.82
N GLU A 63 9.91 2.09 9.56
CA GLU A 63 9.52 2.91 8.41
C GLU A 63 8.07 2.62 7.97
N MET A 64 7.48 1.54 8.49
CA MET A 64 6.08 1.23 8.23
C MET A 64 5.18 2.20 8.96
N SER A 65 4.19 2.70 8.25
CA SER A 65 3.09 3.47 8.84
C SER A 65 1.92 2.53 9.10
N GLY A 66 1.47 2.50 10.34
CA GLY A 66 0.26 1.80 10.73
C GLY A 66 -0.99 2.69 10.61
N PRO A 67 -2.10 2.29 11.22
CA PRO A 67 -3.37 3.00 11.12
C PRO A 67 -3.28 4.49 11.49
N VAL A 68 -2.47 4.83 12.49
CA VAL A 68 -2.30 6.22 12.95
C VAL A 68 -1.48 7.02 11.94
N GLY A 69 -0.37 6.48 11.46
CA GLY A 69 0.45 7.14 10.44
C GLY A 69 -0.28 7.31 9.10
N ILE A 70 -1.20 6.39 8.76
CA ILE A 70 -2.07 6.54 7.57
C ILE A 70 -3.03 7.72 7.76
N VAL A 71 -3.63 7.89 8.94
CA VAL A 71 -4.52 9.02 9.23
C VAL A 71 -3.77 10.35 9.15
N ASP A 72 -2.55 10.42 9.68
CA ASP A 72 -1.70 11.60 9.57
C ASP A 72 -1.38 11.93 8.10
N ALA A 73 -0.93 10.95 7.32
CA ALA A 73 -0.63 11.13 5.90
C ALA A 73 -1.87 11.58 5.09
N ILE A 74 -3.06 11.08 5.43
CA ILE A 74 -4.33 11.54 4.85
C ILE A 74 -4.57 13.01 5.24
N GLY A 75 -4.35 13.37 6.50
CA GLY A 75 -4.52 14.73 7.01
C GLY A 75 -3.59 15.73 6.30
N GLU A 76 -2.32 15.40 6.12
CA GLU A 76 -1.35 16.20 5.38
C GLU A 76 -1.76 16.35 3.91
N THR A 77 -2.14 15.26 3.26
CA THR A 77 -2.61 15.27 1.86
C THR A 77 -3.85 16.15 1.70
N TYR A 78 -4.73 16.18 2.70
CA TYR A 78 -5.92 17.01 2.69
C TYR A 78 -5.59 18.51 2.79
N GLN A 79 -4.60 18.88 3.60
CA GLN A 79 -4.20 20.29 3.78
C GLN A 79 -3.43 20.84 2.57
N GLU A 80 -2.62 20.01 1.92
CA GLU A 80 -1.80 20.41 0.78
C GLU A 80 -2.52 20.29 -0.56
N SER A 81 -3.51 19.40 -0.65
CA SER A 81 -4.13 19.02 -1.91
C SER A 81 -5.48 19.72 -2.11
N ARG A 82 -5.72 20.08 -3.38
CA ARG A 82 -7.02 20.47 -3.92
C ARG A 82 -8.07 19.35 -3.69
N PRO A 83 -9.37 19.59 -3.96
CA PRO A 83 -10.47 18.63 -3.75
C PRO A 83 -10.23 17.22 -4.32
N ASP A 84 -9.26 17.06 -5.21
CA ASP A 84 -8.92 15.78 -5.86
C ASP A 84 -8.09 14.84 -4.98
N GLY A 85 -7.47 15.31 -3.90
CA GLY A 85 -6.64 14.51 -3.00
C GLY A 85 -7.38 13.31 -2.42
N TRP A 86 -8.67 13.47 -2.15
CA TRP A 86 -9.52 12.39 -1.65
C TRP A 86 -9.63 11.19 -2.59
N PHE A 87 -9.83 11.46 -3.90
CA PHE A 87 -9.90 10.40 -4.90
C PHE A 87 -8.58 9.67 -5.01
N TYR A 88 -7.47 10.40 -4.93
CA TYR A 88 -6.13 9.82 -4.96
C TYR A 88 -5.89 8.87 -3.78
N VAL A 89 -6.19 9.31 -2.56
CA VAL A 89 -6.08 8.49 -1.35
C VAL A 89 -7.01 7.28 -1.44
N ALA A 90 -8.25 7.46 -1.90
CA ALA A 90 -9.19 6.36 -2.06
C ALA A 90 -8.70 5.30 -3.07
N ILE A 91 -8.12 5.71 -4.19
CA ILE A 91 -7.53 4.81 -5.19
C ILE A 91 -6.35 4.07 -4.58
N LEU A 92 -5.44 4.77 -3.92
CA LEU A 92 -4.27 4.19 -3.27
C LEU A 92 -4.66 3.12 -2.25
N LEU A 93 -5.58 3.45 -1.34
CA LEU A 93 -6.06 2.52 -0.31
C LEU A 93 -6.77 1.32 -0.93
N SER A 94 -7.61 1.54 -1.95
CA SER A 94 -8.35 0.46 -2.62
C SER A 94 -7.40 -0.51 -3.34
N VAL A 95 -6.42 0.01 -4.05
CA VAL A 95 -5.42 -0.82 -4.75
C VAL A 95 -4.57 -1.59 -3.74
N ASN A 96 -4.07 -0.93 -2.69
CA ASN A 96 -3.28 -1.58 -1.66
C ASN A 96 -4.08 -2.69 -0.97
N LEU A 97 -5.32 -2.42 -0.58
CA LEU A 97 -6.19 -3.42 0.04
C LEU A 97 -6.43 -4.62 -0.90
N GLY A 98 -6.67 -4.36 -2.19
CA GLY A 98 -6.84 -5.41 -3.19
C GLY A 98 -5.59 -6.28 -3.36
N VAL A 99 -4.42 -5.66 -3.50
CA VAL A 99 -3.15 -6.39 -3.62
C VAL A 99 -2.84 -7.19 -2.35
N MET A 100 -3.01 -6.60 -1.17
CA MET A 100 -2.78 -7.27 0.10
C MET A 100 -3.69 -8.48 0.28
N ASN A 101 -4.98 -8.36 -0.07
CA ASN A 101 -5.93 -9.46 0.02
C ASN A 101 -5.62 -10.61 -0.94
N LEU A 102 -4.92 -10.35 -2.06
CA LEU A 102 -4.48 -11.39 -2.99
C LEU A 102 -3.20 -12.13 -2.55
N LEU A 103 -2.52 -11.67 -1.49
CA LEU A 103 -1.34 -12.37 -0.99
C LEU A 103 -1.70 -13.78 -0.49
N PRO A 104 -0.83 -14.78 -0.69
CA PRO A 104 -1.05 -16.15 -0.24
C PRO A 104 -0.85 -16.29 1.28
N ILE A 105 -1.47 -15.42 2.04
CA ILE A 105 -1.38 -15.38 3.52
C ILE A 105 -2.69 -15.93 4.10
N PRO A 106 -2.64 -16.87 5.05
CA PRO A 106 -3.83 -17.32 5.77
C PRO A 106 -4.56 -16.13 6.40
N ALA A 107 -5.88 -16.21 6.47
CA ALA A 107 -6.82 -15.15 6.87
C ALA A 107 -7.13 -14.11 5.79
N LEU A 108 -6.41 -14.06 4.68
CA LEU A 108 -6.71 -13.24 3.51
C LEU A 108 -7.37 -14.07 2.40
N ASP A 109 -8.02 -13.41 1.44
CA ASP A 109 -8.70 -14.08 0.32
C ASP A 109 -7.72 -14.87 -0.55
N GLY A 110 -6.49 -14.37 -0.75
CA GLY A 110 -5.42 -15.07 -1.45
C GLY A 110 -5.02 -16.39 -0.78
N GLY A 111 -5.04 -16.44 0.55
CA GLY A 111 -4.83 -17.69 1.29
C GLY A 111 -5.92 -18.72 0.98
N ARG A 112 -7.18 -18.31 0.92
CA ARG A 112 -8.30 -19.18 0.53
C ARG A 112 -8.18 -19.65 -0.92
N LEU A 113 -7.76 -18.74 -1.81
CA LEU A 113 -7.52 -19.08 -3.22
C LEU A 113 -6.46 -20.18 -3.37
N VAL A 114 -5.40 -20.17 -2.56
CA VAL A 114 -4.38 -21.23 -2.54
C VAL A 114 -4.99 -22.57 -2.17
N PHE A 115 -5.86 -22.65 -1.15
CA PHE A 115 -6.55 -23.89 -0.81
C PHE A 115 -7.43 -24.40 -1.96
N LEU A 116 -8.20 -23.52 -2.61
CA LEU A 116 -9.04 -23.85 -3.75
C LEU A 116 -8.21 -24.39 -4.94
N ILE A 117 -7.06 -23.80 -5.22
CA ILE A 117 -6.15 -24.27 -6.27
C ILE A 117 -5.61 -25.68 -5.92
N ILE A 118 -5.21 -25.90 -4.68
CA ILE A 118 -4.72 -27.21 -4.22
C ILE A 118 -5.85 -28.26 -4.32
N GLU A 119 -7.08 -27.92 -3.96
CA GLU A 119 -8.25 -28.79 -4.10
C GLU A 119 -8.52 -29.18 -5.56
N ALA A 120 -8.46 -28.17 -6.45
CA ALA A 120 -8.65 -28.38 -7.88
C ALA A 120 -7.59 -29.35 -8.46
N ILE A 121 -6.32 -29.23 -8.02
CA ILE A 121 -5.23 -30.10 -8.48
C ILE A 121 -5.36 -31.52 -7.89
N ARG A 122 -5.75 -31.63 -6.60
CA ARG A 122 -5.88 -32.92 -5.90
C ARG A 122 -7.18 -33.68 -6.23
N GLY A 123 -8.20 -33.00 -6.75
CA GLY A 123 -9.51 -33.56 -6.96
C GLY A 123 -10.26 -33.95 -5.69
N LYS A 124 -9.83 -33.51 -4.52
CA LYS A 124 -10.45 -33.79 -3.21
C LYS A 124 -10.47 -32.51 -2.37
N ALA A 125 -11.63 -32.23 -1.76
CA ALA A 125 -11.81 -31.13 -0.86
C ALA A 125 -10.89 -31.22 0.38
N PHE A 126 -10.43 -30.09 0.85
CA PHE A 126 -9.71 -29.99 2.14
C PHE A 126 -10.72 -30.17 3.28
N PRO A 127 -10.33 -30.84 4.38
CA PRO A 127 -11.16 -30.86 5.58
C PRO A 127 -11.35 -29.43 6.09
N THR A 128 -12.61 -29.00 6.22
CA THR A 128 -12.98 -27.64 6.64
C THR A 128 -12.36 -27.24 7.98
N ASP A 129 -12.20 -28.18 8.90
CA ASP A 129 -11.59 -27.94 10.21
C ASP A 129 -10.12 -27.51 10.10
N LYS A 130 -9.36 -28.13 9.18
CA LYS A 130 -7.95 -27.79 8.97
C LYS A 130 -7.78 -26.44 8.26
N GLU A 131 -8.62 -26.18 7.27
CA GLU A 131 -8.64 -24.89 6.59
C GLU A 131 -8.96 -23.77 7.58
N SER A 132 -10.02 -23.93 8.38
CA SER A 132 -10.42 -22.97 9.42
C SER A 132 -9.32 -22.73 10.45
N MET A 133 -8.63 -23.79 10.88
CA MET A 133 -7.53 -23.66 11.84
C MET A 133 -6.36 -22.86 11.27
N VAL A 134 -5.98 -23.10 10.00
CA VAL A 134 -4.90 -22.36 9.34
C VAL A 134 -5.28 -20.89 9.18
N HIS A 135 -6.54 -20.60 8.78
CA HIS A 135 -7.03 -19.23 8.70
C HIS A 135 -7.07 -18.54 10.06
N PHE A 136 -7.47 -19.25 11.11
CA PHE A 136 -7.47 -18.70 12.47
C PHE A 136 -6.05 -18.36 12.95
N LEU A 137 -5.08 -19.23 12.72
CA LEU A 137 -3.67 -18.95 13.06
C LEU A 137 -3.14 -17.75 12.28
N GLY A 138 -3.46 -17.65 10.99
CA GLY A 138 -3.13 -16.48 10.18
C GLY A 138 -3.74 -15.19 10.73
N PHE A 139 -5.00 -15.25 11.15
CA PHE A 139 -5.67 -14.11 11.76
C PHE A 139 -4.99 -13.66 13.07
N VAL A 140 -4.66 -14.60 13.96
CA VAL A 140 -3.94 -14.30 15.21
C VAL A 140 -2.57 -13.68 14.93
N PHE A 141 -1.85 -14.19 13.93
CA PHE A 141 -0.56 -13.63 13.50
C PHE A 141 -0.72 -12.18 12.99
N LEU A 142 -1.69 -11.92 12.11
CA LEU A 142 -1.95 -10.59 11.57
C LEU A 142 -2.39 -9.61 12.66
N MET A 143 -3.21 -10.05 13.61
CA MET A 143 -3.61 -9.24 14.76
C MET A 143 -2.40 -8.89 15.65
N GLY A 144 -1.51 -9.85 15.90
CA GLY A 144 -0.27 -9.60 16.61
C GLY A 144 0.63 -8.59 15.90
N LEU A 145 0.77 -8.72 14.57
CA LEU A 145 1.53 -7.77 13.75
C LEU A 145 0.90 -6.37 13.79
N MET A 146 -0.43 -6.28 13.70
CA MET A 146 -1.15 -5.01 13.80
C MET A 146 -0.91 -4.32 15.14
N VAL A 147 -0.92 -5.06 16.24
CA VAL A 147 -0.63 -4.51 17.58
C VAL A 147 0.81 -3.99 17.66
N LEU A 148 1.78 -4.71 17.10
CA LEU A 148 3.18 -4.27 17.06
C LEU A 148 3.35 -2.97 16.26
N ILE A 149 2.74 -2.89 15.09
CA ILE A 149 2.79 -1.69 14.24
C ILE A 149 2.10 -0.50 14.92
N LEU A 150 0.94 -0.74 15.56
CA LEU A 150 0.23 0.29 16.30
C LEU A 150 1.07 0.83 17.47
N PHE A 151 1.73 -0.05 18.20
CA PHE A 151 2.64 0.35 19.29
C PHE A 151 3.80 1.21 18.75
N ASN A 152 4.37 0.83 17.63
CA ASN A 152 5.43 1.59 16.96
C ASN A 152 4.94 2.99 16.53
N ASP A 153 3.73 3.10 15.95
CA ASP A 153 3.14 4.37 15.54
C ASP A 153 2.91 5.30 16.74
N VAL A 154 2.31 4.77 17.80
CA VAL A 154 2.06 5.53 19.02
C VAL A 154 3.39 6.00 19.66
N SER A 155 4.40 5.14 19.67
CA SER A 155 5.73 5.50 20.18
C SER A 155 6.36 6.65 19.39
N LYS A 156 6.19 6.70 18.06
CA LYS A 156 6.69 7.80 17.23
C LYS A 156 6.03 9.14 17.56
N ILE A 157 4.76 9.13 17.93
CA ILE A 157 4.03 10.36 18.31
C ILE A 157 4.53 10.90 19.64
N PHE A 158 4.80 10.02 20.63
CA PHE A 158 5.26 10.43 21.94
C PHE A 158 6.75 10.80 22.00
N LEU A 159 7.55 10.35 21.02
CA LEU A 159 8.99 10.62 20.96
C LEU A 159 9.35 11.79 20.02
N ARG A 160 8.35 12.40 19.38
CA ARG A 160 8.47 13.57 18.50
C ARG A 160 8.22 14.86 19.29
#